data_200ece13ef9864ea55fa9b1589657970
#
_entry.id   200ece13ef9864ea55fa9b1589657970
#
_cell.length_a   1.000
_cell.length_b   1.000
_cell.length_c   1.000
_cell.angle_alpha   90.00
_cell.angle_beta   90.00
_cell.angle_gamma   90.00
#
_symmetry.space_group_name_H-M   'P 1'
#
loop_
_entity.id
_entity.type
_entity.pdbx_description
1 polymer ?
#
loop_
_entity_poly.entity_id
_entity_poly.type
_entity_poly.pdbx_seq_one_letter_code
_entity_poly.pdbx_strand_id
1 'polypeptide(L)'
;SKTMQYIKSKQIDIVVGHTPKGALIAMIAAFILRVPVRIYFRHGLVYETSMGFKRKLLISIDKLVAALATKIVCVSPSLYKKSIDDKLNLVSKQVLLSKGTCNGIDVGRFNKENLDLKRLKDLKDSLGIADSSFVVGYTGRLVRDKGIVELVKAFQILTQRHDNMVLLLVGMMEERDSLPIEIKRFIQDTSSIINTGYVLNSIIEYYYALMNVFVFPSYREGFGMSTLEASSMELPIITARVTGCVDSIIEEQTGVFVEHTPECIINAIERFYSNEKLRLNFGKNGRNFVVDNFEQHVIWTEIEKLYQ
;
A
#
# COMPACT_ATOMS: atom_id res chain seq x y z
N SER A 1 -26.66 -6.08 -18.65
CA SER A 1 -26.24 -5.13 -17.59
C SER A 1 -25.87 -3.79 -18.20
N LYS A 2 -25.87 -2.70 -17.42
CA LYS A 2 -25.44 -1.36 -17.87
C LYS A 2 -24.05 -1.37 -18.50
N THR A 3 -23.13 -2.16 -17.94
CA THR A 3 -21.78 -2.35 -18.47
C THR A 3 -21.79 -2.90 -19.89
N MET A 4 -22.61 -3.92 -20.16
CA MET A 4 -22.72 -4.50 -21.51
C MET A 4 -23.29 -3.50 -22.52
N GLN A 5 -24.31 -2.75 -22.13
CA GLN A 5 -24.90 -1.70 -23.00
C GLN A 5 -23.84 -0.64 -23.34
N TYR A 6 -23.06 -0.21 -22.35
CA TYR A 6 -22.00 0.78 -22.57
C TYR A 6 -20.91 0.26 -23.51
N ILE A 7 -20.38 -0.94 -23.26
CA ILE A 7 -19.36 -1.57 -24.13
C ILE A 7 -19.85 -1.65 -25.57
N LYS A 8 -21.11 -2.11 -25.80
CA LYS A 8 -21.68 -2.25 -27.12
C LYS A 8 -21.92 -0.89 -27.81
N SER A 9 -22.46 0.08 -27.08
CA SER A 9 -22.78 1.41 -27.63
C SER A 9 -21.55 2.23 -28.03
N LYS A 10 -20.40 1.98 -27.36
CA LYS A 10 -19.14 2.69 -27.61
C LYS A 10 -18.14 1.89 -28.45
N GLN A 11 -18.51 0.69 -28.91
CA GLN A 11 -17.64 -0.20 -29.70
C GLN A 11 -16.25 -0.38 -29.07
N ILE A 12 -16.25 -0.75 -27.77
CA ILE A 12 -15.01 -0.83 -26.97
C ILE A 12 -14.20 -2.06 -27.37
N ASP A 13 -12.93 -1.88 -27.74
CA ASP A 13 -11.98 -2.93 -28.12
C ASP A 13 -11.10 -3.41 -26.97
N ILE A 14 -10.96 -2.61 -25.93
CA ILE A 14 -10.13 -2.92 -24.77
C ILE A 14 -10.94 -2.72 -23.50
N VAL A 15 -11.02 -3.74 -22.65
CA VAL A 15 -11.63 -3.66 -21.32
C VAL A 15 -10.62 -4.01 -20.27
N VAL A 16 -10.43 -3.10 -19.32
CA VAL A 16 -9.54 -3.28 -18.17
C VAL A 16 -10.36 -3.42 -16.90
N GLY A 17 -10.13 -4.49 -16.16
CA GLY A 17 -10.78 -4.76 -14.88
C GLY A 17 -9.83 -4.62 -13.71
N HIS A 18 -10.16 -3.71 -12.79
CA HIS A 18 -9.46 -3.54 -11.52
C HIS A 18 -10.35 -4.03 -10.38
N THR A 19 -9.74 -4.49 -9.30
CA THR A 19 -10.39 -5.06 -8.11
C THR A 19 -11.22 -6.33 -8.38
N PRO A 20 -11.41 -7.23 -7.40
CA PRO A 20 -12.10 -8.50 -7.65
C PRO A 20 -13.53 -8.36 -8.16
N LYS A 21 -14.32 -7.42 -7.60
CA LYS A 21 -15.71 -7.21 -8.03
C LYS A 21 -15.80 -6.50 -9.39
N GLY A 22 -15.01 -5.44 -9.56
CA GLY A 22 -14.98 -4.69 -10.81
C GLY A 22 -14.51 -5.56 -11.98
N ALA A 23 -13.43 -6.31 -11.77
CA ALA A 23 -12.89 -7.23 -12.76
C ALA A 23 -13.87 -8.36 -13.12
N LEU A 24 -14.58 -8.94 -12.14
CA LEU A 24 -15.59 -9.98 -12.40
C LEU A 24 -16.68 -9.47 -13.36
N ILE A 25 -17.25 -8.30 -13.08
CA ILE A 25 -18.30 -7.70 -13.91
C ILE A 25 -17.74 -7.33 -15.28
N ALA A 26 -16.57 -6.70 -15.33
CA ALA A 26 -15.95 -6.24 -16.58
C ALA A 26 -15.56 -7.41 -17.47
N MET A 27 -14.91 -8.46 -16.93
CA MET A 27 -14.46 -9.61 -17.71
C MET A 27 -15.63 -10.45 -18.23
N ILE A 28 -16.70 -10.66 -17.44
CA ILE A 28 -17.91 -11.36 -17.92
C ILE A 28 -18.56 -10.57 -19.06
N ALA A 29 -18.77 -9.27 -18.89
CA ALA A 29 -19.40 -8.42 -19.90
C ALA A 29 -18.59 -8.39 -21.20
N ALA A 30 -17.27 -8.19 -21.10
CA ALA A 30 -16.37 -8.14 -22.23
C ALA A 30 -16.26 -9.49 -22.96
N PHE A 31 -16.25 -10.60 -22.21
CA PHE A 31 -16.22 -11.94 -22.80
C PHE A 31 -17.49 -12.25 -23.61
N ILE A 32 -18.67 -11.97 -23.05
CA ILE A 32 -19.96 -12.19 -23.75
C ILE A 32 -20.04 -11.36 -25.04
N LEU A 33 -19.53 -10.12 -25.00
CA LEU A 33 -19.51 -9.21 -26.15
C LEU A 33 -18.33 -9.44 -27.11
N ARG A 34 -17.50 -10.46 -26.84
CA ARG A 34 -16.31 -10.81 -27.63
C ARG A 34 -15.31 -9.66 -27.80
N VAL A 35 -15.16 -8.80 -26.77
CA VAL A 35 -14.14 -7.76 -26.77
C VAL A 35 -12.76 -8.42 -26.93
N PRO A 36 -11.92 -8.00 -27.89
CA PRO A 36 -10.68 -8.71 -28.21
C PRO A 36 -9.65 -8.63 -27.10
N VAL A 37 -9.48 -7.47 -26.45
CA VAL A 37 -8.47 -7.26 -25.39
C VAL A 37 -9.17 -7.12 -24.05
N ARG A 38 -8.89 -8.08 -23.15
CA ARG A 38 -9.49 -8.14 -21.81
C ARG A 38 -8.38 -8.28 -20.78
N ILE A 39 -8.06 -7.19 -20.10
CA ILE A 39 -6.94 -7.10 -19.15
C ILE A 39 -7.46 -7.12 -17.72
N TYR A 40 -6.96 -8.04 -16.91
CA TYR A 40 -7.24 -8.11 -15.49
C TYR A 40 -6.03 -7.64 -14.69
N PHE A 41 -6.14 -6.50 -13.98
CA PHE A 41 -5.14 -6.07 -13.01
C PHE A 41 -5.45 -6.71 -11.65
N ARG A 42 -4.58 -7.64 -11.25
CA ARG A 42 -4.65 -8.32 -9.96
C ARG A 42 -3.90 -7.50 -8.92
N HIS A 43 -4.66 -6.78 -8.07
CA HIS A 43 -4.16 -5.88 -7.03
C HIS A 43 -3.96 -6.57 -5.67
N GLY A 44 -3.89 -7.87 -5.62
CA GLY A 44 -3.75 -8.66 -4.39
C GLY A 44 -4.70 -9.85 -4.36
N LEU A 45 -4.49 -10.72 -3.41
CA LEU A 45 -5.21 -12.00 -3.27
C LEU A 45 -6.12 -11.95 -2.05
N VAL A 46 -7.38 -11.58 -2.25
CA VAL A 46 -8.36 -11.39 -1.17
C VAL A 46 -8.54 -12.64 -0.30
N TYR A 47 -8.22 -13.82 -0.83
CA TYR A 47 -8.34 -15.09 -0.11
C TYR A 47 -7.19 -15.38 0.87
N GLU A 48 -6.08 -14.63 0.86
CA GLU A 48 -4.93 -14.89 1.74
C GLU A 48 -5.30 -14.76 3.22
N THR A 49 -6.17 -13.80 3.56
CA THR A 49 -6.69 -13.61 4.92
C THR A 49 -8.04 -14.29 5.16
N SER A 50 -8.47 -15.18 4.27
CA SER A 50 -9.75 -15.89 4.37
C SER A 50 -9.56 -17.39 4.63
N MET A 51 -10.51 -18.02 5.33
CA MET A 51 -10.44 -19.43 5.70
C MET A 51 -11.64 -20.21 5.13
N GLY A 52 -11.51 -21.55 5.13
CA GLY A 52 -12.59 -22.49 4.85
C GLY A 52 -13.25 -22.30 3.48
N PHE A 53 -14.58 -22.38 3.47
CA PHE A 53 -15.39 -22.25 2.24
C PHE A 53 -15.22 -20.90 1.56
N LYS A 54 -15.14 -19.81 2.35
CA LYS A 54 -14.95 -18.45 1.81
C LYS A 54 -13.65 -18.36 1.01
N ARG A 55 -12.55 -18.94 1.49
CA ARG A 55 -11.27 -18.99 0.76
C ARG A 55 -11.41 -19.70 -0.57
N LYS A 56 -12.03 -20.89 -0.58
CA LYS A 56 -12.26 -21.67 -1.81
C LYS A 56 -13.10 -20.91 -2.83
N LEU A 57 -14.18 -20.26 -2.39
CA LEU A 57 -15.03 -19.44 -3.24
C LEU A 57 -14.27 -18.27 -3.87
N LEU A 58 -13.47 -17.55 -3.09
CA LEU A 58 -12.68 -16.41 -3.60
C LEU A 58 -11.62 -16.86 -4.60
N ILE A 59 -10.97 -18.00 -4.40
CA ILE A 59 -10.05 -18.60 -5.37
C ILE A 59 -10.79 -18.97 -6.66
N SER A 60 -11.99 -19.57 -6.57
CA SER A 60 -12.77 -19.95 -7.75
C SER A 60 -13.21 -18.71 -8.55
N ILE A 61 -13.59 -17.65 -7.88
CA ILE A 61 -13.93 -16.36 -8.52
C ILE A 61 -12.69 -15.76 -9.22
N ASP A 62 -11.54 -15.74 -8.58
CA ASP A 62 -10.30 -15.23 -9.19
C ASP A 62 -9.92 -16.05 -10.43
N LYS A 63 -9.99 -17.39 -10.35
CA LYS A 63 -9.77 -18.29 -11.49
C LYS A 63 -10.73 -18.03 -12.65
N LEU A 64 -12.01 -17.77 -12.36
CA LEU A 64 -12.98 -17.43 -13.38
C LEU A 64 -12.62 -16.12 -14.07
N VAL A 65 -12.34 -15.06 -13.30
CA VAL A 65 -11.93 -13.76 -13.85
C VAL A 65 -10.68 -13.91 -14.72
N ALA A 66 -9.70 -14.64 -14.25
CA ALA A 66 -8.45 -14.91 -14.97
C ALA A 66 -8.67 -15.75 -16.25
N ALA A 67 -9.59 -16.70 -16.22
CA ALA A 67 -9.94 -17.50 -17.40
C ALA A 67 -10.55 -16.63 -18.52
N LEU A 68 -11.42 -15.68 -18.16
CA LEU A 68 -12.08 -14.76 -19.08
C LEU A 68 -11.15 -13.65 -19.62
N ALA A 69 -10.09 -13.31 -18.92
CA ALA A 69 -9.09 -12.33 -19.34
C ALA A 69 -8.18 -12.88 -20.44
N THR A 70 -7.69 -12.00 -21.33
CA THR A 70 -6.65 -12.30 -22.31
C THR A 70 -5.26 -12.10 -21.72
N LYS A 71 -5.08 -11.07 -20.89
CA LYS A 71 -3.85 -10.78 -20.13
C LYS A 71 -4.18 -10.53 -18.66
N ILE A 72 -3.27 -10.90 -17.76
CA ILE A 72 -3.40 -10.71 -16.30
C ILE A 72 -2.14 -10.00 -15.82
N VAL A 73 -2.30 -8.77 -15.37
CA VAL A 73 -1.20 -7.98 -14.81
C VAL A 73 -1.16 -8.20 -13.30
N CYS A 74 -0.08 -8.82 -12.82
CA CYS A 74 0.22 -8.91 -11.41
C CYS A 74 1.01 -7.67 -10.98
N VAL A 75 0.56 -7.00 -9.92
CA VAL A 75 1.15 -5.72 -9.51
C VAL A 75 2.45 -5.87 -8.71
N SER A 76 2.88 -7.09 -8.39
CA SER A 76 4.16 -7.32 -7.71
C SER A 76 4.76 -8.69 -8.06
N PRO A 77 6.10 -8.86 -7.96
CA PRO A 77 6.79 -10.13 -8.19
C PRO A 77 6.30 -11.25 -7.27
N SER A 78 6.10 -10.97 -5.98
CA SER A 78 5.58 -11.96 -5.03
C SER A 78 4.16 -12.40 -5.37
N LEU A 79 3.30 -11.46 -5.78
CA LEU A 79 1.96 -11.75 -6.26
C LEU A 79 1.97 -12.56 -7.55
N TYR A 80 2.88 -12.24 -8.47
CA TYR A 80 3.08 -13.00 -9.70
C TYR A 80 3.44 -14.46 -9.38
N LYS A 81 4.45 -14.68 -8.53
CA LYS A 81 4.86 -16.00 -8.07
C LYS A 81 3.74 -16.74 -7.36
N LYS A 82 3.10 -16.09 -6.39
CA LYS A 82 1.99 -16.67 -5.62
C LYS A 82 0.82 -17.12 -6.50
N SER A 83 0.52 -16.35 -7.55
CA SER A 83 -0.52 -16.68 -8.52
C SER A 83 -0.21 -17.96 -9.32
N ILE A 84 1.07 -18.22 -9.60
CA ILE A 84 1.52 -19.47 -10.23
C ILE A 84 1.43 -20.62 -9.25
N ASP A 85 1.98 -20.46 -8.05
CA ASP A 85 2.02 -21.50 -7.00
C ASP A 85 0.61 -21.98 -6.65
N ASP A 86 -0.36 -21.06 -6.57
CA ASP A 86 -1.77 -21.36 -6.28
C ASP A 86 -2.56 -21.77 -7.53
N LYS A 87 -1.92 -21.88 -8.69
CA LYS A 87 -2.52 -22.29 -9.98
C LYS A 87 -3.78 -21.49 -10.33
N LEU A 88 -3.69 -20.17 -10.22
CA LEU A 88 -4.84 -19.28 -10.46
C LEU A 88 -5.15 -19.09 -11.95
N ASN A 89 -4.15 -19.22 -12.81
CA ASN A 89 -4.26 -19.04 -14.25
C ASN A 89 -3.07 -19.67 -15.00
N LEU A 90 -3.16 -19.69 -16.33
CA LEU A 90 -2.03 -20.07 -17.19
C LEU A 90 -0.94 -18.99 -17.12
N VAL A 91 0.30 -19.42 -16.97
CA VAL A 91 1.48 -18.52 -16.87
C VAL A 91 1.60 -17.64 -18.12
N SER A 92 1.27 -18.17 -19.30
CA SER A 92 1.32 -17.45 -20.59
C SER A 92 0.42 -16.19 -20.65
N LYS A 93 -0.58 -16.09 -19.77
CA LYS A 93 -1.44 -14.89 -19.67
C LYS A 93 -0.91 -13.85 -18.68
N GLN A 94 0.07 -14.23 -17.84
CA GLN A 94 0.53 -13.40 -16.72
C GLN A 94 1.61 -12.43 -17.17
N VAL A 95 1.48 -11.18 -16.72
CA VAL A 95 2.41 -10.09 -17.03
C VAL A 95 2.81 -9.40 -15.72
N LEU A 96 4.05 -9.04 -15.62
CA LEU A 96 4.60 -8.14 -14.60
C LEU A 96 5.13 -6.90 -15.32
N LEU A 97 4.70 -5.72 -14.91
CA LEU A 97 5.18 -4.45 -15.47
C LEU A 97 6.46 -4.03 -14.75
N SER A 98 7.59 -4.02 -15.44
CA SER A 98 8.89 -3.67 -14.86
C SER A 98 9.16 -4.46 -13.55
N LYS A 99 9.36 -3.79 -12.45
CA LYS A 99 9.55 -4.37 -11.10
C LYS A 99 8.23 -4.53 -10.30
N GLY A 100 7.09 -4.23 -10.92
CA GLY A 100 5.77 -4.27 -10.29
C GLY A 100 5.11 -2.90 -10.25
N THR A 101 4.03 -2.80 -9.44
CA THR A 101 3.09 -1.68 -9.39
C THR A 101 2.20 -1.53 -10.63
N CYS A 102 1.16 -0.74 -10.53
CA CYS A 102 0.26 -0.45 -11.65
C CYS A 102 0.22 1.04 -12.03
N ASN A 103 0.85 1.90 -11.23
CA ASN A 103 0.84 3.35 -11.44
C ASN A 103 2.25 3.96 -11.41
N GLY A 104 3.21 3.31 -10.75
CA GLY A 104 4.48 3.93 -10.40
C GLY A 104 4.33 5.03 -9.33
N ILE A 105 5.41 5.72 -9.06
CA ILE A 105 5.49 6.84 -8.12
C ILE A 105 5.90 8.10 -8.88
N ASP A 106 5.17 9.18 -8.65
CA ASP A 106 5.61 10.52 -9.06
C ASP A 106 6.73 10.98 -8.12
N VAL A 107 7.97 10.64 -8.48
CA VAL A 107 9.16 10.95 -7.66
C VAL A 107 9.49 12.44 -7.60
N GLY A 108 8.92 13.24 -8.47
CA GLY A 108 8.99 14.71 -8.42
C GLY A 108 8.08 15.27 -7.34
N ARG A 109 6.87 14.76 -7.26
CA ARG A 109 5.89 15.13 -6.23
C ARG A 109 6.28 14.60 -4.85
N PHE A 110 6.61 13.30 -4.76
CA PHE A 110 7.09 12.68 -3.51
C PHE A 110 8.59 12.95 -3.33
N ASN A 111 8.94 14.22 -3.14
CA ASN A 111 10.28 14.71 -2.90
C ASN A 111 10.25 15.84 -1.86
N LYS A 112 10.99 15.67 -0.75
CA LYS A 112 11.08 16.66 0.32
C LYS A 112 11.58 18.02 -0.17
N GLU A 113 12.49 18.03 -1.15
CA GLU A 113 13.10 19.24 -1.68
C GLU A 113 12.11 20.11 -2.49
N ASN A 114 11.02 19.50 -2.98
CA ASN A 114 10.02 20.18 -3.80
C ASN A 114 8.81 20.71 -3.00
N LEU A 115 8.81 20.50 -1.68
CA LEU A 115 7.70 20.93 -0.84
C LEU A 115 7.75 22.42 -0.52
N ASP A 116 6.57 23.05 -0.47
CA ASP A 116 6.42 24.39 0.10
C ASP A 116 6.64 24.31 1.61
N LEU A 117 7.77 24.86 2.06
CA LEU A 117 8.20 24.85 3.46
C LEU A 117 7.23 25.59 4.39
N LYS A 118 6.60 26.68 3.89
CA LYS A 118 5.61 27.42 4.67
C LYS A 118 4.38 26.53 4.93
N ARG A 119 3.86 25.90 3.89
CA ARG A 119 2.72 25.00 3.98
C ARG A 119 3.02 23.79 4.88
N LEU A 120 4.24 23.26 4.79
CA LEU A 120 4.68 22.16 5.65
C LEU A 120 4.69 22.58 7.12
N LYS A 121 5.22 23.78 7.40
CA LYS A 121 5.25 24.34 8.76
C LYS A 121 3.83 24.58 9.28
N ASP A 122 2.98 25.25 8.49
CA ASP A 122 1.59 25.51 8.86
C ASP A 122 0.82 24.22 9.18
N LEU A 123 1.05 23.15 8.40
CA LEU A 123 0.49 21.82 8.67
C LEU A 123 1.02 21.25 9.99
N LYS A 124 2.32 21.29 10.20
CA LYS A 124 2.96 20.79 11.43
C LYS A 124 2.40 21.47 12.66
N ASP A 125 2.31 22.82 12.62
CA ASP A 125 1.78 23.65 13.70
C ASP A 125 0.29 23.34 13.96
N SER A 126 -0.51 23.16 12.90
CA SER A 126 -1.94 22.82 13.00
C SER A 126 -2.19 21.44 13.62
N LEU A 127 -1.26 20.51 13.46
CA LEU A 127 -1.30 19.19 14.06
C LEU A 127 -0.70 19.14 15.47
N GLY A 128 -0.12 20.24 15.97
CA GLY A 128 0.50 20.31 17.28
C GLY A 128 1.79 19.48 17.41
N ILE A 129 2.48 19.20 16.29
CA ILE A 129 3.71 18.41 16.28
C ILE A 129 4.90 19.31 16.63
N ALA A 130 5.52 19.12 17.80
CA ALA A 130 6.69 19.89 18.21
C ALA A 130 7.93 19.57 17.35
N ASP A 131 8.90 20.52 17.30
CA ASP A 131 10.15 20.30 16.54
C ASP A 131 10.99 19.15 17.10
N SER A 132 10.91 18.88 18.39
CA SER A 132 11.58 17.76 19.06
C SER A 132 10.85 16.42 18.94
N SER A 133 9.66 16.37 18.32
CA SER A 133 8.87 15.15 18.22
C SER A 133 9.50 14.16 17.25
N PHE A 134 9.52 12.89 17.66
CA PHE A 134 9.78 11.76 16.77
C PHE A 134 8.45 11.19 16.26
N VAL A 135 8.19 11.34 14.98
CA VAL A 135 6.91 10.99 14.37
C VAL A 135 6.97 9.61 13.73
N VAL A 136 6.22 8.67 14.31
CA VAL A 136 5.93 7.36 13.73
C VAL A 136 4.71 7.52 12.83
N GLY A 137 4.84 7.24 11.55
CA GLY A 137 3.80 7.50 10.56
C GLY A 137 3.16 6.24 9.98
N TYR A 138 1.90 6.36 9.65
CA TYR A 138 1.12 5.39 8.87
C TYR A 138 0.19 6.11 7.91
N THR A 139 0.03 5.61 6.70
CA THR A 139 -0.99 6.07 5.75
C THR A 139 -1.81 4.92 5.19
N GLY A 140 -3.13 5.09 5.19
CA GLY A 140 -4.06 4.09 4.67
C GLY A 140 -5.32 3.96 5.51
N ARG A 141 -6.18 3.02 5.15
CA ARG A 141 -7.40 2.73 5.93
C ARG A 141 -7.05 2.19 7.32
N LEU A 142 -7.71 2.71 8.34
CA LEU A 142 -7.51 2.27 9.72
C LEU A 142 -8.44 1.08 10.00
N VAL A 143 -7.97 -0.12 9.65
CA VAL A 143 -8.69 -1.40 9.79
C VAL A 143 -7.74 -2.48 10.32
N ARG A 144 -8.31 -3.62 10.80
CA ARG A 144 -7.51 -4.74 11.35
C ARG A 144 -6.55 -5.34 10.32
N ASP A 145 -7.01 -5.54 9.09
CA ASP A 145 -6.27 -6.09 7.95
C ASP A 145 -4.96 -5.32 7.65
N LYS A 146 -4.87 -4.07 8.13
CA LYS A 146 -3.71 -3.19 7.98
C LYS A 146 -2.75 -3.17 9.17
N GLY A 147 -2.98 -4.01 10.18
CA GLY A 147 -2.11 -4.12 11.35
C GLY A 147 -2.15 -2.92 12.30
N ILE A 148 -3.24 -2.13 12.25
CA ILE A 148 -3.41 -0.95 13.12
C ILE A 148 -3.51 -1.34 14.59
N VAL A 149 -4.08 -2.50 14.89
CA VAL A 149 -4.20 -2.99 16.27
C VAL A 149 -2.81 -3.22 16.88
N GLU A 150 -1.93 -3.87 16.14
CA GLU A 150 -0.55 -4.17 16.55
C GLU A 150 0.28 -2.89 16.68
N LEU A 151 0.16 -1.98 15.71
CA LEU A 151 0.83 -0.69 15.73
C LEU A 151 0.41 0.16 16.93
N VAL A 152 -0.88 0.27 17.21
CA VAL A 152 -1.40 1.06 18.35
C VAL A 152 -0.99 0.44 19.68
N LYS A 153 -1.01 -0.89 19.81
CA LYS A 153 -0.52 -1.59 21.02
C LYS A 153 0.98 -1.38 21.22
N ALA A 154 1.77 -1.41 20.14
CA ALA A 154 3.18 -1.10 20.20
C ALA A 154 3.40 0.35 20.65
N PHE A 155 2.65 1.28 20.10
CA PHE A 155 2.75 2.69 20.44
C PHE A 155 2.33 2.97 21.91
N GLN A 156 1.33 2.26 22.42
CA GLN A 156 0.92 2.34 23.83
C GLN A 156 2.08 2.05 24.80
N ILE A 157 2.96 1.12 24.44
CA ILE A 157 4.15 0.80 25.24
C ILE A 157 5.22 1.88 25.02
N LEU A 158 5.42 2.35 23.79
CA LEU A 158 6.41 3.37 23.45
C LEU A 158 6.14 4.71 24.14
N THR A 159 4.89 5.12 24.34
CA THR A 159 4.55 6.36 25.07
C THR A 159 4.94 6.33 26.55
N GLN A 160 5.14 5.14 27.13
CA GLN A 160 5.63 4.98 28.50
C GLN A 160 7.16 5.09 28.61
N ARG A 161 7.87 5.00 27.48
CA ARG A 161 9.33 5.02 27.40
C ARG A 161 9.87 6.32 26.85
N HIS A 162 9.10 7.02 26.02
CA HIS A 162 9.54 8.17 25.23
C HIS A 162 8.46 9.24 25.18
N ASP A 163 8.68 10.36 25.85
CA ASP A 163 7.71 11.46 25.98
C ASP A 163 7.56 12.30 24.70
N ASN A 164 8.52 12.19 23.77
CA ASN A 164 8.55 12.97 22.53
C ASN A 164 8.07 12.20 21.30
N MET A 165 7.54 10.98 21.47
CA MET A 165 7.00 10.22 20.34
C MET A 165 5.56 10.65 19.99
N VAL A 166 5.29 10.74 18.69
CA VAL A 166 3.95 11.00 18.13
C VAL A 166 3.63 9.91 17.13
N LEU A 167 2.42 9.36 17.18
CA LEU A 167 1.88 8.47 16.16
C LEU A 167 0.94 9.26 15.23
N LEU A 168 1.34 9.41 13.98
CA LEU A 168 0.56 10.09 12.95
C LEU A 168 -0.16 9.06 12.07
N LEU A 169 -1.47 8.91 12.28
CA LEU A 169 -2.36 8.02 11.53
C LEU A 169 -3.11 8.82 10.46
N VAL A 170 -2.73 8.65 9.21
CA VAL A 170 -3.33 9.37 8.08
C VAL A 170 -4.29 8.44 7.34
N GLY A 171 -5.59 8.62 7.58
CA GLY A 171 -6.62 7.82 6.95
C GLY A 171 -7.88 7.65 7.77
N MET A 172 -8.89 7.06 7.17
CA MET A 172 -10.19 6.87 7.81
C MET A 172 -10.29 5.51 8.53
N MET A 173 -10.99 5.52 9.66
CA MET A 173 -11.54 4.29 10.25
C MET A 173 -12.72 3.83 9.40
N GLU A 174 -12.76 2.53 9.09
CA GLU A 174 -13.88 1.95 8.34
C GLU A 174 -14.65 0.94 9.21
N GLU A 175 -15.98 0.90 9.03
CA GLU A 175 -16.83 -0.09 9.72
C GLU A 175 -16.59 -1.52 9.21
N ARG A 176 -16.24 -1.64 7.92
CA ARG A 176 -15.83 -2.93 7.36
C ARG A 176 -14.43 -3.26 7.87
N ASP A 177 -14.29 -4.36 8.62
CA ASP A 177 -13.07 -4.78 9.32
C ASP A 177 -12.65 -3.78 10.41
N SER A 178 -13.64 -3.31 11.17
CA SER A 178 -13.54 -2.28 12.19
C SER A 178 -12.52 -2.64 13.28
N LEU A 179 -11.79 -1.64 13.75
CA LEU A 179 -10.90 -1.77 14.91
C LEU A 179 -11.68 -2.11 16.18
N PRO A 180 -11.08 -2.85 17.13
CA PRO A 180 -11.64 -3.07 18.46
C PRO A 180 -11.95 -1.73 19.17
N ILE A 181 -13.00 -1.72 19.98
CA ILE A 181 -13.45 -0.49 20.65
C ILE A 181 -12.39 0.10 21.58
N GLU A 182 -11.63 -0.76 22.26
CA GLU A 182 -10.51 -0.36 23.12
C GLU A 182 -9.40 0.35 22.34
N ILE A 183 -9.11 -0.10 21.12
CA ILE A 183 -8.12 0.54 20.25
C ILE A 183 -8.64 1.89 19.74
N LYS A 184 -9.93 1.96 19.35
CA LYS A 184 -10.53 3.24 18.93
C LYS A 184 -10.49 4.27 20.05
N ARG A 185 -10.83 3.87 21.29
CA ARG A 185 -10.78 4.73 22.47
C ARG A 185 -9.34 5.18 22.74
N PHE A 186 -8.38 4.26 22.73
CA PHE A 186 -6.99 4.61 22.97
C PHE A 186 -6.46 5.63 21.94
N ILE A 187 -6.83 5.49 20.66
CA ILE A 187 -6.48 6.47 19.60
C ILE A 187 -7.11 7.84 19.92
N GLN A 188 -8.36 7.87 20.40
CA GLN A 188 -9.07 9.13 20.69
C GLN A 188 -8.60 9.84 21.96
N ASP A 189 -8.26 9.05 22.99
CA ASP A 189 -7.97 9.57 24.34
C ASP A 189 -6.46 9.91 24.53
N THR A 190 -5.59 9.50 23.58
CA THR A 190 -4.13 9.70 23.69
C THR A 190 -3.71 10.90 22.87
N SER A 191 -3.25 11.97 23.53
CA SER A 191 -2.84 13.24 22.88
C SER A 191 -1.65 13.11 21.94
N SER A 192 -0.78 12.13 22.14
CA SER A 192 0.36 11.83 21.26
C SER A 192 -0.01 10.99 20.04
N ILE A 193 -1.30 10.63 19.86
CA ILE A 193 -1.81 9.98 18.64
C ILE A 193 -2.65 10.99 17.85
N ILE A 194 -2.18 11.32 16.67
CA ILE A 194 -2.86 12.22 15.75
C ILE A 194 -3.55 11.39 14.67
N ASN A 195 -4.88 11.33 14.70
CA ASN A 195 -5.68 10.72 13.64
C ASN A 195 -6.28 11.82 12.76
N THR A 196 -5.78 11.95 11.54
CA THR A 196 -6.20 13.02 10.62
C THR A 196 -7.55 12.76 9.96
N GLY A 197 -8.05 11.52 9.99
CA GLY A 197 -9.16 11.14 9.11
C GLY A 197 -8.74 11.14 7.64
N TYR A 198 -9.71 11.39 6.75
CA TYR A 198 -9.47 11.45 5.31
C TYR A 198 -8.60 12.64 4.91
N VAL A 199 -7.53 12.37 4.22
CA VAL A 199 -6.66 13.37 3.60
C VAL A 199 -6.75 13.24 2.09
N LEU A 200 -6.84 14.37 1.39
CA LEU A 200 -6.81 14.41 -0.07
C LEU A 200 -5.47 13.87 -0.58
N ASN A 201 -5.52 13.01 -1.58
CA ASN A 201 -4.30 12.50 -2.19
C ASN A 201 -3.36 13.61 -2.69
N SER A 202 -3.91 14.75 -3.13
CA SER A 202 -3.14 15.91 -3.66
C SER A 202 -2.27 16.63 -2.64
N ILE A 203 -2.26 16.21 -1.36
CA ILE A 203 -1.47 16.85 -0.28
C ILE A 203 -0.82 15.82 0.64
N ILE A 204 -0.90 14.53 0.32
CA ILE A 204 -0.43 13.45 1.19
C ILE A 204 1.09 13.49 1.41
N GLU A 205 1.85 14.02 0.45
CA GLU A 205 3.30 14.19 0.51
C GLU A 205 3.74 15.06 1.68
N TYR A 206 2.94 16.05 2.09
CA TYR A 206 3.22 16.87 3.26
C TYR A 206 3.13 16.07 4.57
N TYR A 207 2.21 15.12 4.65
CA TYR A 207 2.08 14.25 5.83
C TYR A 207 3.26 13.29 5.94
N TYR A 208 3.71 12.71 4.82
CA TYR A 208 4.93 11.90 4.81
C TYR A 208 6.15 12.72 5.26
N ALA A 209 6.26 13.98 4.85
CA ALA A 209 7.37 14.85 5.22
C ALA A 209 7.47 15.15 6.73
N LEU A 210 6.37 15.02 7.47
CA LEU A 210 6.35 15.17 8.93
C LEU A 210 6.85 13.93 9.68
N MET A 211 6.98 12.77 9.01
CA MET A 211 7.32 11.50 9.63
C MET A 211 8.84 11.30 9.72
N ASN A 212 9.28 10.54 10.74
CA ASN A 212 10.65 10.09 10.88
C ASN A 212 10.84 8.62 10.47
N VAL A 213 9.80 7.81 10.62
CA VAL A 213 9.75 6.40 10.23
C VAL A 213 8.35 6.06 9.76
N PHE A 214 8.24 5.22 8.76
CA PHE A 214 6.95 4.75 8.24
C PHE A 214 6.72 3.30 8.63
N VAL A 215 5.57 3.03 9.28
CA VAL A 215 5.23 1.70 9.79
C VAL A 215 3.99 1.20 9.08
N PHE A 216 4.11 0.07 8.38
CA PHE A 216 3.05 -0.51 7.55
C PHE A 216 2.93 -2.02 7.77
N PRO A 217 2.43 -2.47 8.94
CA PRO A 217 2.40 -3.87 9.34
C PRO A 217 1.16 -4.60 8.79
N SER A 218 0.85 -4.40 7.49
CA SER A 218 -0.33 -4.97 6.85
C SER A 218 -0.26 -6.51 6.79
N TYR A 219 -1.41 -7.17 6.96
CA TYR A 219 -1.55 -8.61 6.82
C TYR A 219 -1.66 -9.07 5.36
N ARG A 220 -1.93 -8.15 4.45
CA ARG A 220 -2.15 -8.47 3.04
C ARG A 220 -2.05 -7.22 2.17
N GLU A 221 -1.25 -7.32 1.10
CA GLU A 221 -1.11 -6.26 0.09
C GLU A 221 -1.01 -6.80 -1.33
N GLY A 222 -1.24 -5.93 -2.29
CA GLY A 222 -0.88 -6.18 -3.68
C GLY A 222 0.57 -5.78 -3.95
N PHE A 223 0.93 -4.57 -3.51
CA PHE A 223 2.30 -4.05 -3.57
C PHE A 223 2.68 -3.22 -2.32
N GLY A 224 1.72 -2.53 -1.70
CA GLY A 224 2.01 -1.58 -0.62
C GLY A 224 2.47 -0.22 -1.15
N MET A 225 1.67 0.42 -1.99
CA MET A 225 2.03 1.70 -2.63
C MET A 225 2.46 2.78 -1.63
N SER A 226 1.83 2.84 -0.46
CA SER A 226 2.20 3.79 0.59
C SER A 226 3.64 3.60 1.11
N THR A 227 4.20 2.38 1.05
CA THR A 227 5.61 2.16 1.42
C THR A 227 6.56 2.76 0.37
N LEU A 228 6.19 2.71 -0.92
CA LEU A 228 6.98 3.34 -1.97
C LEU A 228 6.88 4.87 -1.93
N GLU A 229 5.68 5.42 -1.66
CA GLU A 229 5.48 6.86 -1.44
C GLU A 229 6.34 7.35 -0.26
N ALA A 230 6.30 6.63 0.88
CA ALA A 230 7.11 6.92 2.04
C ALA A 230 8.63 6.80 1.76
N SER A 231 9.06 5.75 1.04
CA SER A 231 10.45 5.58 0.63
C SER A 231 10.91 6.69 -0.31
N SER A 232 10.05 7.14 -1.24
CA SER A 232 10.34 8.29 -2.10
C SER A 232 10.54 9.59 -1.30
N MET A 233 9.87 9.71 -0.16
CA MET A 233 10.02 10.79 0.83
C MET A 233 11.14 10.53 1.84
N GLU A 234 12.10 9.66 1.53
CA GLU A 234 13.26 9.34 2.36
C GLU A 234 12.90 8.88 3.78
N LEU A 235 11.85 8.06 3.91
CA LEU A 235 11.51 7.44 5.18
C LEU A 235 12.01 5.99 5.21
N PRO A 236 12.65 5.54 6.29
CA PRO A 236 12.88 4.12 6.51
C PRO A 236 11.55 3.41 6.73
N ILE A 237 11.42 2.20 6.18
CA ILE A 237 10.18 1.45 6.20
C ILE A 237 10.24 0.32 7.21
N ILE A 238 9.20 0.21 8.03
CA ILE A 238 8.92 -0.97 8.86
C ILE A 238 7.66 -1.61 8.30
N THR A 239 7.75 -2.84 7.77
CA THR A 239 6.60 -3.52 7.17
C THR A 239 6.59 -5.01 7.50
N ALA A 240 5.47 -5.70 7.24
CA ALA A 240 5.37 -7.13 7.48
C ALA A 240 5.87 -7.95 6.26
N ARG A 241 6.33 -9.20 6.52
CA ARG A 241 6.78 -10.12 5.48
C ARG A 241 5.58 -10.84 4.84
N VAL A 242 4.79 -10.12 4.07
CA VAL A 242 3.60 -10.63 3.35
C VAL A 242 3.70 -10.34 1.85
N THR A 243 2.88 -11.05 1.05
CA THR A 243 2.76 -10.80 -0.40
C THR A 243 2.60 -9.31 -0.68
N GLY A 244 3.35 -8.81 -1.64
CA GLY A 244 3.37 -7.39 -2.01
C GLY A 244 4.31 -6.54 -1.15
N CYS A 245 4.24 -6.61 0.17
CA CYS A 245 5.15 -5.87 1.05
C CYS A 245 6.61 -6.32 0.91
N VAL A 246 6.85 -7.61 0.65
CA VAL A 246 8.21 -8.13 0.43
C VAL A 246 8.91 -7.55 -0.80
N ASP A 247 8.16 -6.98 -1.72
CA ASP A 247 8.67 -6.36 -2.95
C ASP A 247 8.89 -4.86 -2.80
N SER A 248 8.42 -4.26 -1.71
CA SER A 248 8.41 -2.80 -1.51
C SER A 248 9.64 -2.25 -0.79
N ILE A 249 10.48 -3.12 -0.25
CA ILE A 249 11.74 -2.74 0.42
C ILE A 249 12.88 -3.69 0.04
N ILE A 250 14.11 -3.20 0.22
CA ILE A 250 15.32 -4.04 0.32
C ILE A 250 15.64 -4.16 1.80
N GLU A 251 15.49 -5.38 2.35
CA GLU A 251 15.72 -5.65 3.77
C GLU A 251 17.12 -5.21 4.21
N GLU A 252 17.21 -4.59 5.39
CA GLU A 252 18.42 -4.04 5.99
C GLU A 252 19.12 -2.93 5.16
N GLN A 253 18.45 -2.42 4.10
CA GLN A 253 18.97 -1.31 3.31
C GLN A 253 17.99 -0.15 3.19
N THR A 254 16.70 -0.42 2.95
CA THR A 254 15.64 0.58 2.79
C THR A 254 14.55 0.46 3.87
N GLY A 255 14.52 -0.68 4.54
CA GLY A 255 13.55 -0.98 5.59
C GLY A 255 13.83 -2.30 6.27
N VAL A 256 12.96 -2.66 7.21
CA VAL A 256 13.02 -3.92 7.96
C VAL A 256 11.66 -4.60 7.96
N PHE A 257 11.68 -5.94 7.98
CA PHE A 257 10.46 -6.72 8.18
C PHE A 257 10.23 -7.00 9.66
N VAL A 258 8.95 -7.00 10.02
CA VAL A 258 8.49 -7.33 11.38
C VAL A 258 7.41 -8.40 11.33
N GLU A 259 7.34 -9.18 12.39
CA GLU A 259 6.18 -10.02 12.67
C GLU A 259 5.02 -9.16 13.21
N HIS A 260 3.79 -9.68 13.11
CA HIS A 260 2.59 -8.98 13.59
C HIS A 260 2.46 -9.05 15.13
N THR A 261 3.53 -8.69 15.83
CA THR A 261 3.54 -8.58 17.30
C THR A 261 3.96 -7.17 17.71
N PRO A 262 3.39 -6.61 18.78
CA PRO A 262 3.79 -5.31 19.29
C PRO A 262 5.30 -5.22 19.57
N GLU A 263 5.92 -6.27 20.13
CA GLU A 263 7.34 -6.30 20.44
C GLU A 263 8.23 -6.12 19.21
N CYS A 264 7.92 -6.81 18.11
CA CYS A 264 8.70 -6.69 16.87
C CYS A 264 8.61 -5.28 16.30
N ILE A 265 7.42 -4.67 16.36
CA ILE A 265 7.18 -3.30 15.91
C ILE A 265 7.93 -2.29 16.81
N ILE A 266 7.87 -2.47 18.14
CA ILE A 266 8.60 -1.63 19.13
C ILE A 266 10.10 -1.65 18.83
N ASN A 267 10.68 -2.85 18.73
CA ASN A 267 12.12 -3.01 18.50
C ASN A 267 12.58 -2.33 17.20
N ALA A 268 11.78 -2.43 16.15
CA ALA A 268 12.08 -1.79 14.87
C ALA A 268 11.97 -0.26 14.96
N ILE A 269 10.96 0.27 15.63
CA ILE A 269 10.81 1.73 15.85
C ILE A 269 11.97 2.25 16.72
N GLU A 270 12.28 1.61 17.85
CA GLU A 270 13.37 2.02 18.76
C GLU A 270 14.74 1.96 18.08
N ARG A 271 14.95 1.02 17.15
CA ARG A 271 16.17 0.94 16.34
C ARG A 271 16.38 2.22 15.50
N PHE A 272 15.33 2.73 14.87
CA PHE A 272 15.40 3.96 14.09
C PHE A 272 15.32 5.23 14.95
N TYR A 273 14.68 5.16 16.12
CA TYR A 273 14.65 6.25 17.08
C TYR A 273 16.05 6.54 17.65
N SER A 274 16.75 5.50 18.09
CA SER A 274 18.05 5.60 18.74
C SER A 274 19.23 5.85 17.79
N ASN A 275 19.05 5.66 16.47
CA ASN A 275 20.13 5.76 15.48
C ASN A 275 19.72 6.61 14.27
N GLU A 276 19.95 7.92 14.41
CA GLU A 276 19.62 8.88 13.34
C GLU A 276 20.38 8.61 12.04
N LYS A 277 21.69 8.30 12.14
CA LYS A 277 22.51 8.00 10.94
C LYS A 277 21.95 6.80 10.16
N LEU A 278 21.57 5.75 10.88
CA LEU A 278 20.93 4.57 10.27
C LEU A 278 19.61 4.97 9.60
N ARG A 279 18.75 5.73 10.31
CA ARG A 279 17.46 6.22 9.82
C ARG A 279 17.59 6.99 8.52
N LEU A 280 18.51 7.96 8.47
CA LEU A 280 18.75 8.79 7.28
C LEU A 280 19.34 7.97 6.13
N ASN A 281 20.23 7.03 6.41
CA ASN A 281 20.82 6.17 5.39
C ASN A 281 19.75 5.25 4.73
N PHE A 282 18.89 4.63 5.55
CA PHE A 282 17.79 3.81 5.04
C PHE A 282 16.80 4.63 4.20
N GLY A 283 16.48 5.84 4.64
CA GLY A 283 15.60 6.74 3.90
C GLY A 283 16.19 7.11 2.52
N LYS A 284 17.46 7.52 2.47
CA LYS A 284 18.15 7.85 1.21
C LYS A 284 18.21 6.65 0.26
N ASN A 285 18.56 5.47 0.78
CA ASN A 285 18.57 4.25 -0.02
C ASN A 285 17.17 3.91 -0.55
N GLY A 286 16.13 4.12 0.29
CA GLY A 286 14.73 3.93 -0.07
C GLY A 286 14.31 4.81 -1.26
N ARG A 287 14.67 6.09 -1.23
CA ARG A 287 14.41 7.00 -2.34
C ARG A 287 15.10 6.54 -3.63
N ASN A 288 16.39 6.20 -3.57
CA ASN A 288 17.12 5.69 -4.73
C ASN A 288 16.46 4.44 -5.31
N PHE A 289 16.07 3.50 -4.44
CA PHE A 289 15.35 2.29 -4.86
C PHE A 289 14.05 2.60 -5.60
N VAL A 290 13.27 3.58 -5.14
CA VAL A 290 12.02 3.97 -5.81
C VAL A 290 12.28 4.68 -7.12
N VAL A 291 13.20 5.64 -7.16
CA VAL A 291 13.56 6.38 -8.38
C VAL A 291 14.04 5.42 -9.48
N ASP A 292 14.90 4.47 -9.13
CA ASP A 292 15.50 3.55 -10.10
C ASP A 292 14.52 2.49 -10.64
N ASN A 293 13.46 2.17 -9.88
CA ASN A 293 12.63 1.00 -10.19
C ASN A 293 11.14 1.27 -10.39
N PHE A 294 10.60 2.37 -9.84
CA PHE A 294 9.16 2.59 -9.75
C PHE A 294 8.69 3.98 -10.21
N GLU A 295 9.55 4.71 -10.91
CA GLU A 295 9.19 5.99 -11.50
C GLU A 295 7.98 5.82 -12.46
N GLN A 296 6.99 6.69 -12.35
CA GLN A 296 5.67 6.50 -12.98
C GLN A 296 5.71 6.44 -14.51
N HIS A 297 6.56 7.24 -15.17
CA HIS A 297 6.64 7.26 -16.65
C HIS A 297 7.15 5.95 -17.22
N VAL A 298 8.06 5.25 -16.52
CA VAL A 298 8.52 3.92 -16.90
C VAL A 298 7.36 2.94 -16.87
N ILE A 299 6.55 2.97 -15.82
CA ILE A 299 5.40 2.08 -15.66
C ILE A 299 4.31 2.40 -16.69
N TRP A 300 4.04 3.66 -16.96
CA TRP A 300 3.04 4.07 -17.97
C TRP A 300 3.43 3.63 -19.38
N THR A 301 4.72 3.72 -19.74
CA THR A 301 5.23 3.19 -21.01
C THR A 301 4.99 1.68 -21.14
N GLU A 302 5.17 0.91 -20.06
CA GLU A 302 4.88 -0.52 -20.07
C GLU A 302 3.38 -0.81 -20.17
N ILE A 303 2.52 0.03 -19.56
CA ILE A 303 1.05 -0.08 -19.68
C ILE A 303 0.61 0.19 -21.13
N GLU A 304 1.16 1.21 -21.78
CA GLU A 304 0.84 1.51 -23.18
C GLU A 304 1.13 0.33 -24.12
N LYS A 305 2.23 -0.40 -23.90
CA LYS A 305 2.55 -1.62 -24.65
C LYS A 305 1.54 -2.76 -24.44
N LEU A 306 0.78 -2.75 -23.34
CA LEU A 306 -0.27 -3.76 -23.13
C LEU A 306 -1.46 -3.55 -24.05
N TYR A 307 -1.69 -2.34 -24.52
CA TYR A 307 -2.83 -1.96 -25.35
C TYR A 307 -2.55 -2.09 -26.86
N GLN A 308 -1.30 -2.29 -27.21
CA GLN A 308 -0.86 -2.63 -28.56
C GLN A 308 -0.95 -4.14 -28.82
#